data_d95236d27a8f02e916798f24489ec880
#
_entry.id   d95236d27a8f02e916798f24489ec880
#
_cell.length_a   1.000
_cell.length_b   1.000
_cell.length_c   1.000
_cell.angle_alpha   90.00
_cell.angle_beta   90.00
_cell.angle_gamma   90.00
#
_symmetry.space_group_name_H-M   'P 1'
#
loop_
_entity.id
_entity.type
_entity.pdbx_description
1 polymer ?
#
loop_
_entity_poly.entity_id
_entity_poly.type
_entity_poly.pdbx_seq_one_letter_code
_entity_poly.pdbx_strand_id
1 'polypeptide(L)'
;MTSRIRLVFRHAFLMVLYGALGVFVTLVTVFVIMMNDRPDLSVWHTADLDEEFTVESDVSTFADYLALEDRLFRELDEEVCAKIDPSEKGLINRFNKGSLSDPEQWEQNWNRSFEMPVNQPRAVVLLLHGMSDSPYSLRNLGEAMHASGV
;
A
#
# COMPACT_ATOMS: atom_id res chain seq x y z
N MET A 1 55.17 23.44 31.23
CA MET A 1 53.85 23.84 30.77
C MET A 1 53.27 22.89 29.69
N THR A 2 54.06 22.38 28.78
CA THR A 2 53.68 21.50 27.67
C THR A 2 53.14 20.10 28.07
N SER A 3 53.63 19.51 29.16
CA SER A 3 53.21 18.16 29.61
C SER A 3 51.76 18.11 30.12
N ARG A 4 51.34 19.10 30.91
CA ARG A 4 49.96 19.18 31.42
C ARG A 4 48.94 19.43 30.32
N ILE A 5 49.28 20.24 29.34
CA ILE A 5 48.43 20.52 28.18
C ILE A 5 48.18 19.25 27.37
N ARG A 6 49.22 18.45 27.08
CA ARG A 6 49.08 17.16 26.39
C ARG A 6 48.17 16.18 27.15
N LEU A 7 48.27 16.15 28.47
CA LEU A 7 47.46 15.30 29.31
C LEU A 7 45.99 15.69 29.23
N VAL A 8 45.65 16.97 29.28
CA VAL A 8 44.28 17.49 29.15
C VAL A 8 43.71 17.15 27.77
N PHE A 9 44.48 17.40 26.70
CA PHE A 9 44.04 17.06 25.33
C PHE A 9 43.80 15.56 25.17
N ARG A 10 44.64 14.70 25.72
CA ARG A 10 44.45 13.25 25.68
C ARG A 10 43.14 12.83 26.38
N HIS A 11 42.84 13.38 27.56
CA HIS A 11 41.62 13.05 28.28
C HIS A 11 40.39 13.59 27.55
N ALA A 12 40.46 14.81 27.03
CA ALA A 12 39.36 15.35 26.21
C ALA A 12 39.09 14.51 24.96
N PHE A 13 40.16 14.10 24.28
CA PHE A 13 40.05 13.21 23.11
C PHE A 13 39.41 11.85 23.46
N LEU A 14 39.83 11.24 24.58
CA LEU A 14 39.28 9.97 25.05
C LEU A 14 37.80 10.12 25.45
N MET A 15 37.43 11.22 26.10
CA MET A 15 36.02 11.50 26.43
C MET A 15 35.14 11.62 25.17
N VAL A 16 35.63 12.35 24.17
CA VAL A 16 34.92 12.46 22.88
C VAL A 16 34.82 11.10 22.19
N LEU A 17 35.90 10.33 22.17
CA LEU A 17 35.93 9.00 21.56
C LEU A 17 34.95 8.04 22.24
N TYR A 18 34.97 7.97 23.58
CA TYR A 18 34.02 7.12 24.32
C TYR A 18 32.58 7.62 24.21
N GLY A 19 32.37 8.94 24.17
CA GLY A 19 31.06 9.53 23.92
C GLY A 19 30.51 9.14 22.55
N ALA A 20 31.34 9.27 21.52
CA ALA A 20 30.95 8.87 20.15
C ALA A 20 30.67 7.37 20.05
N LEU A 21 31.51 6.53 20.70
CA LEU A 21 31.27 5.08 20.74
C LEU A 21 29.96 4.74 21.46
N GLY A 22 29.68 5.42 22.60
CA GLY A 22 28.44 5.23 23.34
C GLY A 22 27.19 5.58 22.47
N VAL A 23 27.24 6.73 21.81
CA VAL A 23 26.18 7.13 20.87
C VAL A 23 25.99 6.09 19.75
N PHE A 24 27.09 5.64 19.14
CA PHE A 24 27.03 4.62 18.08
C PHE A 24 26.41 3.32 18.57
N VAL A 25 26.83 2.80 19.72
CA VAL A 25 26.27 1.58 20.30
C VAL A 25 24.76 1.75 20.58
N THR A 26 24.39 2.90 21.17
CA THR A 26 22.96 3.19 21.41
C THR A 26 22.15 3.20 20.14
N LEU A 27 22.62 3.88 19.08
CA LEU A 27 21.93 3.92 17.79
C LEU A 27 21.78 2.53 17.17
N VAL A 28 22.84 1.72 17.21
CA VAL A 28 22.79 0.33 16.71
C VAL A 28 21.78 -0.50 17.53
N THR A 29 21.81 -0.37 18.85
CA THR A 29 20.88 -1.10 19.73
C THR A 29 19.42 -0.72 19.43
N VAL A 30 19.13 0.59 19.36
CA VAL A 30 17.79 1.08 19.01
C VAL A 30 17.36 0.59 17.63
N PHE A 31 18.26 0.64 16.65
CA PHE A 31 18.00 0.14 15.31
C PHE A 31 17.67 -1.35 15.32
N VAL A 32 18.44 -2.17 16.03
CA VAL A 32 18.20 -3.63 16.13
C VAL A 32 16.85 -3.91 16.81
N ILE A 33 16.52 -3.19 17.90
CA ILE A 33 15.22 -3.33 18.57
C ILE A 33 14.09 -2.97 17.60
N MET A 34 14.18 -1.82 16.93
CA MET A 34 13.16 -1.40 15.95
C MET A 34 13.00 -2.38 14.79
N MET A 35 14.10 -3.01 14.36
CA MET A 35 14.03 -4.03 13.30
C MET A 35 13.39 -5.34 13.77
N ASN A 36 13.61 -5.70 15.03
CA ASN A 36 13.06 -6.93 15.63
C ASN A 36 11.57 -6.79 16.03
N ASP A 37 11.14 -5.56 16.34
CA ASP A 37 9.74 -5.26 16.72
C ASP A 37 8.84 -4.93 15.51
N ARG A 38 9.33 -5.16 14.30
CA ARG A 38 8.46 -5.01 13.13
C ARG A 38 7.38 -6.07 13.15
N PRO A 39 6.12 -5.69 12.93
CA PRO A 39 5.05 -6.68 12.80
C PRO A 39 5.35 -7.62 11.64
N ASP A 40 4.96 -8.88 11.77
CA ASP A 40 5.00 -9.85 10.70
C ASP A 40 4.16 -9.37 9.51
N LEU A 41 4.43 -9.95 8.33
CA LEU A 41 3.63 -9.68 7.15
C LEU A 41 2.21 -10.18 7.38
N SER A 42 1.25 -9.30 7.16
CA SER A 42 -0.17 -9.62 7.22
C SER A 42 -0.58 -10.47 6.02
N VAL A 43 -1.74 -11.14 6.10
CA VAL A 43 -2.25 -12.00 5.04
C VAL A 43 -2.32 -11.29 3.67
N TRP A 44 -2.69 -10.02 3.62
CA TRP A 44 -2.76 -9.25 2.37
C TRP A 44 -1.41 -8.90 1.73
N HIS A 45 -0.29 -9.23 2.39
CA HIS A 45 1.05 -9.11 1.80
C HIS A 45 1.57 -10.44 1.24
N THR A 46 0.96 -11.54 1.64
CA THR A 46 1.49 -12.89 1.37
C THR A 46 0.51 -13.79 0.63
N ALA A 47 -0.77 -13.41 0.57
CA ALA A 47 -1.76 -14.14 -0.20
C ALA A 47 -1.40 -14.07 -1.70
N ASP A 48 -1.42 -15.22 -2.34
CA ASP A 48 -1.31 -15.37 -3.78
C ASP A 48 -2.73 -15.61 -4.32
N LEU A 49 -3.10 -14.88 -5.36
CA LEU A 49 -4.44 -14.93 -5.94
C LEU A 49 -4.35 -15.54 -7.34
N ASP A 50 -5.09 -16.62 -7.55
CA ASP A 50 -5.04 -17.40 -8.80
C ASP A 50 -5.83 -16.74 -9.94
N GLU A 51 -6.81 -15.89 -9.62
CA GLU A 51 -7.69 -15.21 -10.60
C GLU A 51 -7.12 -13.89 -11.13
N GLU A 52 -5.83 -13.59 -10.92
CA GLU A 52 -5.22 -12.38 -11.45
C GLU A 52 -5.24 -12.34 -12.98
N PHE A 53 -5.44 -11.13 -13.54
CA PHE A 53 -5.38 -10.93 -14.99
C PHE A 53 -3.96 -11.17 -15.51
N THR A 54 -3.83 -12.07 -16.46
CA THR A 54 -2.57 -12.36 -17.18
C THR A 54 -2.76 -12.24 -18.67
N VAL A 55 -1.67 -12.26 -19.43
CA VAL A 55 -1.69 -12.28 -20.91
C VAL A 55 -2.39 -13.54 -21.46
N GLU A 56 -2.47 -14.59 -20.63
CA GLU A 56 -3.07 -15.88 -20.97
C GLU A 56 -4.54 -15.97 -20.56
N SER A 57 -5.07 -14.96 -19.85
CA SER A 57 -6.46 -14.89 -19.45
C SER A 57 -7.37 -14.81 -20.70
N ASP A 58 -8.42 -15.64 -20.74
CA ASP A 58 -9.40 -15.64 -21.83
C ASP A 58 -10.36 -14.44 -21.66
N VAL A 59 -9.85 -13.25 -21.93
CA VAL A 59 -10.55 -11.97 -21.84
C VAL A 59 -10.46 -11.25 -23.18
N SER A 60 -11.58 -11.12 -23.85
CA SER A 60 -11.67 -10.49 -25.17
C SER A 60 -12.49 -9.20 -25.17
N THR A 61 -13.36 -9.01 -24.17
CA THR A 61 -14.22 -7.85 -24.03
C THR A 61 -14.11 -7.24 -22.63
N PHE A 62 -14.59 -6.03 -22.47
CA PHE A 62 -14.68 -5.40 -21.14
C PHE A 62 -15.60 -6.17 -20.20
N ALA A 63 -16.68 -6.78 -20.73
CA ALA A 63 -17.57 -7.64 -19.94
C ALA A 63 -16.87 -8.90 -19.43
N ASP A 64 -16.01 -9.52 -20.23
CA ASP A 64 -15.20 -10.67 -19.81
C ASP A 64 -14.20 -10.26 -18.71
N TYR A 65 -13.61 -9.07 -18.87
CA TYR A 65 -12.73 -8.49 -17.86
C TYR A 65 -13.46 -8.26 -16.53
N LEU A 66 -14.66 -7.68 -16.54
CA LEU A 66 -15.45 -7.48 -15.32
C LEU A 66 -15.83 -8.81 -14.66
N ALA A 67 -16.13 -9.84 -15.46
CA ALA A 67 -16.42 -11.17 -14.94
C ALA A 67 -15.18 -11.83 -14.28
N LEU A 68 -13.99 -11.61 -14.83
CA LEU A 68 -12.73 -12.02 -14.19
C LEU A 68 -12.50 -11.22 -12.91
N GLU A 69 -12.66 -9.91 -12.95
CA GLU A 69 -12.54 -9.03 -11.77
C GLU A 69 -13.50 -9.47 -10.64
N ASP A 70 -14.72 -9.88 -10.96
CA ASP A 70 -15.67 -10.43 -9.98
C ASP A 70 -15.17 -11.73 -9.33
N ARG A 71 -14.46 -12.58 -10.06
CA ARG A 71 -13.84 -13.77 -9.47
C ARG A 71 -12.69 -13.41 -8.57
N LEU A 72 -11.80 -12.51 -9.03
CA LEU A 72 -10.68 -12.02 -8.27
C LEU A 72 -11.10 -11.37 -6.94
N PHE A 73 -12.16 -10.56 -6.94
CA PHE A 73 -12.66 -9.96 -5.69
C PHE A 73 -13.30 -10.98 -4.75
N ARG A 74 -13.94 -12.04 -5.27
CA ARG A 74 -14.40 -13.15 -4.40
C ARG A 74 -13.24 -13.91 -3.77
N GLU A 75 -12.22 -14.21 -4.57
CA GLU A 75 -10.99 -14.85 -4.07
C GLU A 75 -10.30 -13.97 -3.02
N LEU A 76 -10.22 -12.65 -3.25
CA LEU A 76 -9.70 -11.69 -2.27
C LEU A 76 -10.50 -11.73 -0.96
N ASP A 77 -11.81 -11.87 -1.03
CA ASP A 77 -12.66 -12.01 0.15
C ASP A 77 -12.36 -13.29 0.92
N GLU A 78 -12.19 -14.42 0.22
CA GLU A 78 -11.96 -15.74 0.80
C GLU A 78 -10.53 -15.89 1.33
N GLU A 79 -9.53 -15.42 0.57
CA GLU A 79 -8.12 -15.64 0.87
C GLU A 79 -7.52 -14.54 1.75
N VAL A 80 -8.08 -13.34 1.74
CA VAL A 80 -7.56 -12.20 2.49
C VAL A 80 -8.56 -11.74 3.55
N CYS A 81 -9.73 -11.21 3.16
CA CYS A 81 -10.63 -10.55 4.10
C CYS A 81 -11.14 -11.50 5.21
N ALA A 82 -11.45 -12.75 4.86
CA ALA A 82 -11.89 -13.76 5.81
C ALA A 82 -10.78 -14.25 6.76
N LYS A 83 -9.50 -14.11 6.35
CA LYS A 83 -8.33 -14.61 7.08
C LYS A 83 -7.57 -13.55 7.88
N ILE A 84 -8.06 -12.30 7.92
CA ILE A 84 -7.44 -11.23 8.70
C ILE A 84 -7.41 -11.58 10.19
N ASP A 85 -6.24 -11.47 10.80
CA ASP A 85 -6.08 -11.65 12.25
C ASP A 85 -6.95 -10.63 13.01
N PRO A 86 -7.64 -11.04 14.10
CA PRO A 86 -8.46 -10.15 14.90
C PRO A 86 -7.72 -8.88 15.39
N SER A 87 -6.42 -8.97 15.64
CA SER A 87 -5.59 -7.83 16.06
C SER A 87 -5.36 -6.80 14.95
N GLU A 88 -5.52 -7.21 13.69
CA GLU A 88 -5.35 -6.36 12.50
C GLU A 88 -6.67 -5.74 12.01
N LYS A 89 -7.80 -6.08 12.62
CA LYS A 89 -9.13 -5.54 12.31
C LYS A 89 -9.30 -4.11 12.80
N GLY A 90 -8.48 -3.21 12.24
CA GLY A 90 -8.52 -1.77 12.53
C GLY A 90 -9.62 -1.03 11.76
N LEU A 91 -9.99 0.16 12.27
CA LEU A 91 -11.00 1.04 11.65
C LEU A 91 -10.65 1.51 10.23
N ILE A 92 -9.37 1.55 9.90
CA ILE A 92 -8.86 2.02 8.60
C ILE A 92 -8.27 0.89 7.74
N ASN A 93 -8.41 -0.37 8.17
CA ASN A 93 -7.97 -1.50 7.36
C ASN A 93 -9.01 -1.77 6.26
N ARG A 94 -8.64 -1.52 5.00
CA ARG A 94 -9.52 -1.70 3.83
C ARG A 94 -10.02 -3.13 3.62
N PHE A 95 -9.28 -4.11 4.12
CA PHE A 95 -9.65 -5.53 4.03
C PHE A 95 -10.54 -5.99 5.21
N ASN A 96 -10.71 -5.16 6.24
CA ASN A 96 -11.62 -5.44 7.34
C ASN A 96 -13.02 -4.98 6.97
N LYS A 97 -13.91 -5.92 6.67
CA LYS A 97 -15.31 -5.62 6.31
C LYS A 97 -16.02 -4.82 7.42
N GLY A 98 -16.67 -3.74 7.01
CA GLY A 98 -17.32 -2.80 7.93
C GLY A 98 -16.37 -1.73 8.51
N SER A 99 -15.10 -1.71 8.14
CA SER A 99 -14.18 -0.61 8.51
C SER A 99 -14.52 0.68 7.75
N LEU A 100 -14.04 1.84 8.21
CA LEU A 100 -14.22 3.12 7.51
C LEU A 100 -13.59 3.14 6.11
N SER A 101 -12.64 2.26 5.85
CA SER A 101 -11.96 2.14 4.57
C SER A 101 -12.46 0.97 3.72
N ASP A 102 -13.49 0.25 4.18
CA ASP A 102 -14.12 -0.81 3.41
C ASP A 102 -14.87 -0.21 2.21
N PRO A 103 -14.46 -0.53 0.97
CA PRO A 103 -15.07 0.04 -0.23
C PRO A 103 -16.53 -0.45 -0.44
N GLU A 104 -16.92 -1.57 0.16
CA GLU A 104 -18.27 -2.10 0.05
C GLU A 104 -19.32 -1.38 0.89
N GLN A 105 -18.92 -0.48 1.79
CA GLN A 105 -19.84 0.38 2.54
C GLN A 105 -20.48 1.49 1.68
N TRP A 106 -19.94 1.76 0.51
CA TRP A 106 -20.39 2.84 -0.35
C TRP A 106 -21.36 2.32 -1.42
N GLU A 107 -22.32 3.12 -1.81
CA GLU A 107 -23.30 2.80 -2.85
C GLU A 107 -22.64 2.30 -4.14
N GLN A 108 -21.47 2.85 -4.48
CA GLN A 108 -20.64 2.38 -5.58
C GLN A 108 -19.25 2.02 -5.07
N ASN A 109 -18.81 0.80 -5.37
CA ASN A 109 -17.44 0.37 -5.08
C ASN A 109 -16.50 0.91 -6.17
N TRP A 110 -15.95 2.10 -5.93
CA TRP A 110 -15.01 2.77 -6.84
C TRP A 110 -13.63 2.10 -6.95
N ASN A 111 -13.37 1.06 -6.19
CA ASN A 111 -12.17 0.25 -6.36
C ASN A 111 -12.32 -0.79 -7.47
N ARG A 112 -13.52 -0.95 -8.00
CA ARG A 112 -13.83 -1.75 -9.18
C ARG A 112 -13.61 -0.95 -10.46
N SER A 113 -13.31 -1.66 -11.55
CA SER A 113 -13.27 -1.08 -12.88
C SER A 113 -14.67 -0.63 -13.31
N PHE A 114 -14.75 0.50 -13.95
CA PHE A 114 -16.01 1.07 -14.38
C PHE A 114 -15.90 1.76 -15.75
N GLU A 115 -17.02 1.88 -16.41
CA GLU A 115 -17.18 2.58 -17.68
C GLU A 115 -18.15 3.77 -17.49
N MET A 116 -17.85 4.88 -18.15
CA MET A 116 -18.70 6.07 -18.21
C MET A 116 -19.13 6.32 -19.67
N PRO A 117 -20.22 5.68 -20.15
CA PRO A 117 -20.63 5.83 -21.54
C PRO A 117 -21.28 7.20 -21.79
N VAL A 118 -20.96 7.80 -22.94
CA VAL A 118 -21.64 9.00 -23.46
C VAL A 118 -22.32 8.72 -24.77
N ASN A 119 -23.43 9.42 -25.04
CA ASN A 119 -24.09 9.38 -26.33
C ASN A 119 -23.25 10.15 -27.37
N GLN A 120 -22.84 9.47 -28.46
CA GLN A 120 -22.03 10.04 -29.54
C GLN A 120 -20.67 10.55 -29.04
N PRO A 121 -19.78 9.68 -28.54
CA PRO A 121 -18.48 10.07 -28.00
C PRO A 121 -17.61 10.69 -29.09
N ARG A 122 -16.89 11.77 -28.76
CA ARG A 122 -15.87 12.37 -29.62
C ARG A 122 -14.54 11.63 -29.58
N ALA A 123 -14.29 10.94 -28.47
CA ALA A 123 -13.11 10.14 -28.22
C ALA A 123 -13.40 9.10 -27.15
N VAL A 124 -12.51 8.11 -27.04
CA VAL A 124 -12.50 7.12 -25.95
C VAL A 124 -11.19 7.29 -25.18
N VAL A 125 -11.28 7.29 -23.86
CA VAL A 125 -10.13 7.41 -22.98
C VAL A 125 -10.08 6.21 -22.05
N LEU A 126 -8.92 5.58 -21.97
CA LEU A 126 -8.61 4.56 -20.98
C LEU A 126 -7.78 5.19 -19.87
N LEU A 127 -8.29 5.15 -18.64
CA LEU A 127 -7.60 5.64 -17.45
C LEU A 127 -7.05 4.45 -16.66
N LEU A 128 -5.72 4.44 -16.46
CA LEU A 128 -5.04 3.40 -15.69
C LEU A 128 -4.42 4.02 -14.44
N HIS A 129 -4.77 3.48 -13.27
CA HIS A 129 -4.19 3.90 -12.01
C HIS A 129 -2.80 3.26 -11.77
N GLY A 130 -2.06 3.76 -10.79
CA GLY A 130 -0.76 3.19 -10.38
C GLY A 130 -0.91 1.86 -9.64
N MET A 131 0.16 1.06 -9.59
CA MET A 131 0.16 -0.29 -8.98
C MET A 131 -0.28 -0.33 -7.51
N SER A 132 -0.04 0.73 -6.74
CA SER A 132 -0.44 0.82 -5.32
C SER A 132 -1.73 1.59 -5.10
N ASP A 133 -2.49 1.84 -6.15
CA ASP A 133 -3.69 2.67 -6.16
C ASP A 133 -4.92 1.87 -6.63
N SER A 134 -6.04 2.54 -6.85
CA SER A 134 -7.27 1.94 -7.34
C SER A 134 -7.98 2.89 -8.32
N PRO A 135 -8.98 2.43 -9.08
CA PRO A 135 -9.76 3.27 -9.98
C PRO A 135 -10.35 4.51 -9.32
N TYR A 136 -10.58 4.46 -8.00
CA TYR A 136 -11.06 5.59 -7.20
C TYR A 136 -10.26 6.88 -7.39
N SER A 137 -8.93 6.80 -7.49
CA SER A 137 -8.07 7.97 -7.63
C SER A 137 -8.29 8.73 -8.93
N LEU A 138 -8.75 8.04 -9.98
CA LEU A 138 -8.98 8.61 -11.30
C LEU A 138 -10.44 9.03 -11.54
N ARG A 139 -11.34 8.81 -10.56
CA ARG A 139 -12.76 9.09 -10.69
C ARG A 139 -13.06 10.52 -11.12
N ASN A 140 -12.51 11.50 -10.42
CA ASN A 140 -12.76 12.93 -10.71
C ASN A 140 -12.28 13.33 -12.11
N LEU A 141 -11.17 12.73 -12.58
CA LEU A 141 -10.68 12.94 -13.94
C LEU A 141 -11.63 12.32 -14.96
N GLY A 142 -12.09 11.08 -14.70
CA GLY A 142 -13.09 10.42 -15.53
C GLY A 142 -14.39 11.22 -15.63
N GLU A 143 -14.93 11.70 -14.50
CA GLU A 143 -16.13 12.54 -14.46
C GLU A 143 -15.95 13.84 -15.28
N ALA A 144 -14.80 14.49 -15.19
CA ALA A 144 -14.52 15.71 -15.96
C ALA A 144 -14.43 15.44 -17.47
N MET A 145 -13.83 14.31 -17.87
CA MET A 145 -13.77 13.88 -19.28
C MET A 145 -15.14 13.51 -19.79
N HIS A 146 -15.90 12.70 -19.06
CA HIS A 146 -17.26 12.34 -19.39
C HIS A 146 -18.16 13.57 -19.59
N ALA A 147 -18.07 14.56 -18.70
CA ALA A 147 -18.81 15.84 -18.83
C ALA A 147 -18.42 16.65 -20.07
N SER A 148 -17.23 16.43 -20.63
CA SER A 148 -16.77 17.05 -21.87
C SER A 148 -17.11 16.27 -23.14
N GLY A 149 -17.78 15.13 -23.00
CA GLY A 149 -18.22 14.29 -24.12
C GLY A 149 -17.12 13.35 -24.66
N VAL A 150 -16.25 12.94 -23.78
CA VAL A 150 -15.20 11.93 -24.05
C VAL A 150 -15.58 10.64 -23.38
#